data_70671276bd428b2b9bdb0f8d9724d1ae
#
_entry.id   70671276bd428b2b9bdb0f8d9724d1ae
#
_cell.length_a   1.000
_cell.length_b   1.000
_cell.length_c   1.000
_cell.angle_alpha   90.00
_cell.angle_beta   90.00
_cell.angle_gamma   90.00
#
_symmetry.space_group_name_H-M   'P 1'
#
loop_
_entity.id
_entity.type
_entity.pdbx_description
1 polymer ?
#
loop_
_entity_poly.entity_id
_entity_poly.type
_entity_poly.pdbx_seq_one_letter_code
_entity_poly.pdbx_strand_id
1 'polypeptide(L)'
;MKRLYFLIALLALSLEMQSQTIYSLADCRKMATTHNKDLLIAGEKAKAAKQLRKAAQTQYLPSFSANGGYVYNQKNISILSEDMALPIYATTDGSSDFSKLDISKSIKGTTVNGTFVPLDANNKPYNPSVNPEKIQWNNYAYLPKDALEFDTHNVFAGAITMTQPLFLGGKIKELNRMAKSSELIADAQLEGETTETIVQTDAAYWRIISLTNKEKLAKSYVDLLHKLEGDVDKSISFGVATKSDGLTVRVKLNEAEMSLLQVQDGLSLSRMALCQQCGIPMYTEFMLEDENLKPFSEVQVEDVSNEAVLTNRYEIKGLEQAVNMAESNKKIMQSRFLPNAGLTAGYLTSNPNMFNGYQQEFGGQWQIGVVVNVPLFHWGERVHTLRAAENQKNIAQYKLEDAKEKIELDITQAHFRMTEANKKAKMTVSNKSKAEENLKYATVGYESGVIATSALMEAQTAWLKANSENIDAQIDLQMCKVYLQKAFGNLKQ
;
A
#
# COMPACT_ATOMS: atom_id res chain seq x y z
N MET A 1 2.13 -46.72 -47.61
CA MET A 1 3.48 -46.46 -47.02
C MET A 1 3.66 -45.01 -46.54
N LYS A 2 3.33 -43.94 -47.30
CA LYS A 2 3.53 -42.56 -46.82
C LYS A 2 2.72 -42.18 -45.55
N ARG A 3 1.53 -42.74 -45.33
CA ARG A 3 0.72 -42.50 -44.11
C ARG A 3 1.28 -43.19 -42.86
N LEU A 4 2.01 -44.30 -43.02
CA LEU A 4 2.64 -45.01 -41.90
C LEU A 4 3.90 -44.28 -41.43
N TYR A 5 4.65 -43.66 -42.34
CA TYR A 5 5.80 -42.81 -41.97
C TYR A 5 5.40 -41.53 -41.25
N PHE A 6 4.22 -40.97 -41.61
CA PHE A 6 3.68 -39.76 -40.94
C PHE A 6 3.22 -40.09 -39.51
N LEU A 7 2.64 -41.28 -39.27
CA LEU A 7 2.24 -41.74 -37.93
C LEU A 7 3.47 -42.10 -37.07
N ILE A 8 4.51 -42.66 -37.62
CA ILE A 8 5.78 -42.96 -36.92
C ILE A 8 6.52 -41.64 -36.62
N ALA A 9 6.52 -40.67 -37.53
CA ALA A 9 7.08 -39.34 -37.28
C ALA A 9 6.28 -38.53 -36.21
N LEU A 10 4.95 -38.68 -36.17
CA LEU A 10 4.13 -38.09 -35.11
C LEU A 10 4.33 -38.77 -33.74
N LEU A 11 4.58 -40.10 -33.73
CA LEU A 11 4.93 -40.86 -32.51
C LEU A 11 6.34 -40.55 -32.03
N ALA A 12 7.28 -40.26 -32.93
CA ALA A 12 8.64 -39.88 -32.60
C ALA A 12 8.75 -38.43 -32.05
N LEU A 13 7.80 -37.54 -32.41
CA LEU A 13 7.72 -36.20 -31.85
C LEU A 13 7.07 -36.17 -30.46
N SER A 14 6.41 -37.25 -30.01
CA SER A 14 5.80 -37.32 -28.67
C SER A 14 6.72 -37.94 -27.62
N LEU A 15 7.91 -38.38 -28.01
CA LEU A 15 9.01 -38.65 -27.10
C LEU A 15 9.77 -37.34 -26.82
N GLU A 16 9.09 -36.33 -26.32
CA GLU A 16 9.76 -35.32 -25.50
C GLU A 16 10.40 -36.11 -24.35
N MET A 17 11.70 -36.33 -24.48
CA MET A 17 12.52 -36.70 -23.34
C MET A 17 12.17 -35.69 -22.26
N GLN A 18 11.48 -36.11 -21.21
CA GLN A 18 11.38 -35.36 -19.95
C GLN A 18 12.84 -35.29 -19.43
N SER A 19 13.60 -34.36 -20.01
CA SER A 19 14.84 -33.90 -19.41
C SER A 19 14.44 -33.32 -18.08
N GLN A 20 14.76 -34.00 -16.99
CA GLN A 20 14.57 -33.46 -15.67
C GLN A 20 15.23 -32.08 -15.64
N THR A 21 14.43 -31.05 -15.50
CA THR A 21 14.92 -29.66 -15.51
C THR A 21 15.75 -29.46 -14.24
N ILE A 22 17.02 -29.11 -14.41
CA ILE A 22 17.89 -28.77 -13.27
C ILE A 22 17.83 -27.27 -13.05
N TYR A 23 17.47 -26.86 -11.85
CA TYR A 23 17.46 -25.47 -11.47
C TYR A 23 18.62 -25.13 -10.52
N SER A 24 19.34 -24.06 -10.84
CA SER A 24 20.30 -23.44 -9.94
C SER A 24 19.60 -22.52 -8.93
N LEU A 25 20.28 -22.14 -7.86
CA LEU A 25 19.77 -21.14 -6.91
C LEU A 25 19.47 -19.81 -7.61
N ALA A 26 20.31 -19.41 -8.58
CA ALA A 26 20.11 -18.17 -9.35
C ALA A 26 18.84 -18.25 -10.23
N ASP A 27 18.56 -19.41 -10.84
CA ASP A 27 17.33 -19.61 -11.61
C ASP A 27 16.08 -19.50 -10.72
N CYS A 28 16.11 -20.12 -9.53
CA CYS A 28 15.02 -20.04 -8.57
C CYS A 28 14.77 -18.59 -8.10
N ARG A 29 15.83 -17.84 -7.78
CA ARG A 29 15.73 -16.42 -7.43
C ARG A 29 15.11 -15.60 -8.56
N LYS A 30 15.58 -15.80 -9.80
CA LYS A 30 15.07 -15.10 -10.97
C LYS A 30 13.60 -15.43 -11.23
N MET A 31 13.20 -16.68 -11.12
CA MET A 31 11.79 -17.08 -11.27
C MET A 31 10.93 -16.48 -10.17
N ALA A 32 11.36 -16.58 -8.91
CA ALA A 32 10.62 -16.01 -7.77
C ALA A 32 10.46 -14.50 -7.90
N THR A 33 11.52 -13.76 -8.22
CA THR A 33 11.44 -12.31 -8.41
C THR A 33 10.59 -11.88 -9.61
N THR A 34 10.32 -12.78 -10.55
CA THR A 34 9.45 -12.50 -11.71
C THR A 34 7.98 -12.88 -11.48
N HIS A 35 7.72 -13.95 -10.72
CA HIS A 35 6.40 -14.57 -10.65
C HIS A 35 5.77 -14.52 -9.25
N ASN A 36 6.54 -14.24 -8.19
CA ASN A 36 5.99 -14.16 -6.84
C ASN A 36 4.90 -13.09 -6.74
N LYS A 37 3.74 -13.48 -6.17
CA LYS A 37 2.56 -12.61 -6.11
C LYS A 37 2.74 -11.43 -5.15
N ASP A 38 3.43 -11.64 -4.04
CA ASP A 38 3.65 -10.58 -3.05
C ASP A 38 4.56 -9.49 -3.64
N LEU A 39 5.59 -9.89 -4.39
CA LEU A 39 6.44 -8.96 -5.12
C LEU A 39 5.70 -8.22 -6.24
N LEU A 40 4.84 -8.91 -7.00
CA LEU A 40 3.99 -8.26 -8.00
C LEU A 40 3.03 -7.25 -7.36
N ILE A 41 2.44 -7.58 -6.20
CA ILE A 41 1.59 -6.65 -5.42
C ILE A 41 2.40 -5.43 -4.97
N ALA A 42 3.63 -5.62 -4.45
CA ALA A 42 4.50 -4.51 -4.07
C ALA A 42 4.85 -3.63 -5.26
N GLY A 43 5.12 -4.22 -6.43
CA GLY A 43 5.33 -3.50 -7.69
C GLY A 43 4.13 -2.65 -8.11
N GLU A 44 2.92 -3.18 -8.01
CA GLU A 44 1.70 -2.40 -8.30
C GLU A 44 1.48 -1.27 -7.28
N LYS A 45 1.80 -1.47 -5.99
CA LYS A 45 1.77 -0.40 -4.98
C LYS A 45 2.75 0.73 -5.32
N ALA A 46 3.97 0.41 -5.75
CA ALA A 46 4.95 1.41 -6.19
C ALA A 46 4.45 2.18 -7.43
N LYS A 47 3.87 1.48 -8.43
CA LYS A 47 3.25 2.12 -9.60
C LYS A 47 2.08 3.03 -9.19
N ALA A 48 1.22 2.60 -8.27
CA ALA A 48 0.11 3.39 -7.74
C ALA A 48 0.61 4.67 -7.05
N ALA A 49 1.63 4.57 -6.19
CA ALA A 49 2.24 5.73 -5.54
C ALA A 49 2.79 6.74 -6.55
N LYS A 50 3.42 6.27 -7.63
CA LYS A 50 3.90 7.11 -8.74
C LYS A 50 2.75 7.84 -9.45
N GLN A 51 1.60 7.18 -9.68
CA GLN A 51 0.44 7.85 -10.27
C GLN A 51 -0.17 8.88 -9.30
N LEU A 52 -0.24 8.56 -8.00
CA LEU A 52 -0.70 9.51 -6.98
C LEU A 52 0.20 10.75 -6.90
N ARG A 53 1.52 10.60 -7.06
CA ARG A 53 2.42 11.76 -7.19
C ARG A 53 2.09 12.61 -8.42
N LYS A 54 1.84 12.00 -9.59
CA LYS A 54 1.40 12.75 -10.78
C LYS A 54 0.08 13.45 -10.54
N ALA A 55 -0.88 12.80 -9.88
CA ALA A 55 -2.15 13.39 -9.49
C ALA A 55 -1.96 14.59 -8.53
N ALA A 56 -1.01 14.50 -7.57
CA ALA A 56 -0.69 15.62 -6.69
C ALA A 56 -0.14 16.83 -7.47
N GLN A 57 0.61 16.60 -8.55
CA GLN A 57 1.12 17.68 -9.41
C GLN A 57 0.01 18.44 -10.14
N THR A 58 -1.12 17.78 -10.47
CA THR A 58 -2.25 18.45 -11.12
C THR A 58 -2.93 19.49 -10.22
N GLN A 59 -2.69 19.47 -8.92
CA GLN A 59 -3.21 20.49 -7.99
C GLN A 59 -2.66 21.90 -8.25
N TYR A 60 -1.59 22.04 -9.03
CA TYR A 60 -1.09 23.33 -9.51
C TYR A 60 -1.92 23.89 -10.68
N LEU A 61 -2.71 23.07 -11.34
CA LEU A 61 -3.46 23.43 -12.54
C LEU A 61 -4.90 23.86 -12.18
N PRO A 62 -5.57 24.62 -13.07
CA PRO A 62 -6.97 24.98 -12.86
C PRO A 62 -7.86 23.72 -12.91
N SER A 63 -8.82 23.68 -12.00
CA SER A 63 -9.89 22.68 -12.01
C SER A 63 -11.13 23.25 -12.67
N PHE A 64 -11.80 22.45 -13.50
CA PHE A 64 -13.06 22.80 -14.14
C PHE A 64 -14.15 21.87 -13.60
N SER A 65 -15.29 22.46 -13.25
CA SER A 65 -16.47 21.71 -12.85
C SER A 65 -17.71 22.24 -13.53
N ALA A 66 -18.64 21.36 -13.86
CA ALA A 66 -19.97 21.72 -14.36
C ALA A 66 -21.00 21.20 -13.36
N ASN A 67 -21.91 22.07 -12.96
CA ASN A 67 -23.00 21.76 -12.04
C ASN A 67 -24.31 22.16 -12.71
N GLY A 68 -25.35 21.36 -12.53
CA GLY A 68 -26.70 21.69 -13.01
C GLY A 68 -27.73 21.18 -11.99
N GLY A 69 -28.82 21.90 -11.87
CA GLY A 69 -29.89 21.54 -10.96
C GLY A 69 -31.25 22.01 -11.47
N TYR A 70 -32.29 21.31 -11.04
CA TYR A 70 -33.69 21.70 -11.19
C TYR A 70 -34.31 21.81 -9.79
N VAL A 71 -35.01 22.88 -9.58
CA VAL A 71 -35.74 23.12 -8.34
C VAL A 71 -37.18 23.48 -8.67
N TYR A 72 -38.13 22.80 -8.05
CA TYR A 72 -39.54 23.19 -8.05
C TYR A 72 -39.87 23.93 -6.77
N ASN A 73 -40.32 25.16 -6.91
CA ASN A 73 -40.74 26.02 -5.78
C ASN A 73 -42.26 26.00 -5.66
N GLN A 74 -42.76 25.92 -4.44
CA GLN A 74 -44.19 25.94 -4.16
C GLN A 74 -44.85 27.31 -4.46
N LYS A 75 -44.08 28.39 -4.39
CA LYS A 75 -44.58 29.77 -4.56
C LYS A 75 -43.69 30.54 -5.50
N ASN A 76 -44.31 31.46 -6.24
CA ASN A 76 -43.59 32.45 -7.03
C ASN A 76 -42.93 33.50 -6.15
N ILE A 77 -41.97 34.22 -6.72
CA ILE A 77 -41.38 35.41 -6.08
C ILE A 77 -42.23 36.62 -6.46
N SER A 78 -42.84 37.27 -5.46
CA SER A 78 -43.53 38.53 -5.65
C SER A 78 -42.77 39.63 -4.92
N ILE A 79 -42.52 40.76 -5.61
CA ILE A 79 -41.88 41.92 -5.00
C ILE A 79 -42.88 42.72 -4.15
N LEU A 80 -44.18 42.71 -4.55
CA LEU A 80 -45.23 43.39 -3.82
C LEU A 80 -45.97 42.38 -2.93
N SER A 81 -46.20 42.78 -1.67
CA SER A 81 -47.01 41.99 -0.74
C SER A 81 -48.53 42.17 -1.01
N GLU A 82 -48.93 43.33 -1.53
CA GLU A 82 -50.29 43.73 -1.84
C GLU A 82 -50.28 44.70 -3.03
N ASP A 83 -51.47 44.99 -3.58
CA ASP A 83 -51.64 45.98 -4.64
C ASP A 83 -51.18 47.35 -4.16
N MET A 84 -50.42 48.05 -4.99
CA MET A 84 -49.85 49.34 -4.62
C MET A 84 -50.48 50.47 -5.47
N ALA A 85 -50.94 51.48 -4.79
CA ALA A 85 -51.38 52.74 -5.43
C ALA A 85 -50.23 53.75 -5.40
N LEU A 86 -49.63 54.03 -6.55
CA LEU A 86 -48.54 54.97 -6.70
C LEU A 86 -49.10 56.36 -7.06
N PRO A 87 -48.77 57.43 -6.32
CA PRO A 87 -49.21 58.74 -6.66
C PRO A 87 -48.65 59.22 -8.00
N ILE A 88 -49.51 59.78 -8.87
CA ILE A 88 -49.13 60.35 -10.15
C ILE A 88 -49.02 61.86 -10.02
N TYR A 89 -47.88 62.39 -10.43
CA TYR A 89 -47.67 63.83 -10.55
C TYR A 89 -48.29 64.32 -11.84
N ALA A 90 -48.98 65.49 -11.75
CA ALA A 90 -49.40 66.26 -12.93
C ALA A 90 -48.33 67.32 -13.20
N THR A 91 -48.05 67.59 -14.49
CA THR A 91 -47.23 68.72 -14.93
C THR A 91 -48.04 69.76 -15.52
N THR A 92 -47.54 70.98 -15.59
CA THR A 92 -48.30 72.20 -16.09
C THR A 92 -48.67 72.06 -17.58
N ASP A 93 -47.87 71.33 -18.34
CA ASP A 93 -48.01 71.11 -19.81
C ASP A 93 -48.28 69.68 -20.23
N GLY A 94 -48.50 68.80 -19.26
CA GLY A 94 -48.72 67.36 -19.57
C GLY A 94 -47.46 66.58 -19.99
N SER A 95 -46.29 67.18 -19.93
CA SER A 95 -45.01 66.52 -20.20
C SER A 95 -44.54 65.62 -19.03
N SER A 96 -43.55 64.73 -19.27
CA SER A 96 -42.91 63.94 -18.20
C SER A 96 -41.74 64.68 -17.54
N ASP A 97 -41.68 66.02 -17.68
CA ASP A 97 -40.58 66.84 -17.13
C ASP A 97 -40.90 67.23 -15.69
N PHE A 98 -40.17 66.63 -14.73
CA PHE A 98 -40.34 66.88 -13.30
C PHE A 98 -40.06 68.31 -12.91
N SER A 99 -39.41 69.13 -13.70
CA SER A 99 -39.22 70.57 -13.45
C SER A 99 -40.45 71.35 -13.58
N LYS A 100 -41.51 70.84 -14.23
CA LYS A 100 -42.77 71.42 -14.49
C LYS A 100 -43.93 70.87 -13.67
N LEU A 101 -43.64 70.34 -12.49
CA LEU A 101 -44.65 69.78 -11.59
C LEU A 101 -45.68 70.81 -11.17
N ASP A 102 -47.00 70.48 -11.32
CA ASP A 102 -48.11 71.26 -10.83
C ASP A 102 -48.68 70.62 -9.55
N ILE A 103 -48.26 71.17 -8.39
CA ILE A 103 -48.64 70.60 -7.12
C ILE A 103 -50.15 70.71 -6.91
N SER A 104 -50.81 71.75 -7.41
CA SER A 104 -52.25 71.94 -7.27
C SER A 104 -53.08 70.94 -8.09
N LYS A 105 -52.56 70.47 -9.18
CA LYS A 105 -53.15 69.39 -9.98
C LYS A 105 -52.75 67.99 -9.50
N SER A 106 -51.62 67.88 -8.81
CA SER A 106 -51.08 66.61 -8.34
C SER A 106 -51.69 66.16 -7.01
N ILE A 107 -51.91 67.09 -6.10
CA ILE A 107 -52.34 66.85 -4.72
C ILE A 107 -53.71 67.40 -4.54
N LYS A 108 -54.55 66.70 -3.76
CA LYS A 108 -55.86 67.26 -3.31
C LYS A 108 -55.62 68.33 -2.31
N GLY A 109 -56.18 69.48 -2.55
CA GLY A 109 -56.02 70.64 -1.68
C GLY A 109 -57.24 71.62 -1.69
N THR A 110 -57.24 72.56 -0.78
CA THR A 110 -58.19 73.65 -0.74
C THR A 110 -57.41 74.96 -0.73
N THR A 111 -58.07 76.05 -1.17
CA THR A 111 -57.48 77.38 -1.15
C THR A 111 -57.98 78.12 0.12
N VAL A 112 -57.03 78.46 0.97
CA VAL A 112 -57.32 79.29 2.19
C VAL A 112 -56.54 80.58 2.05
N ASN A 113 -57.27 81.69 2.06
CA ASN A 113 -56.67 83.02 1.89
C ASN A 113 -55.82 83.21 0.63
N GLY A 114 -56.22 82.56 -0.48
CA GLY A 114 -55.49 82.64 -1.75
C GLY A 114 -54.27 81.70 -1.85
N THR A 115 -53.90 80.88 -0.82
CA THR A 115 -52.82 79.95 -0.82
C THR A 115 -53.36 78.53 -0.91
N PHE A 116 -52.77 77.69 -1.79
CA PHE A 116 -53.10 76.27 -1.91
C PHE A 116 -52.57 75.49 -0.69
N VAL A 117 -53.49 74.82 0.04
CA VAL A 117 -53.21 74.03 1.22
C VAL A 117 -53.53 72.54 0.89
N PRO A 118 -52.54 71.63 0.88
CA PRO A 118 -52.80 70.20 0.70
C PRO A 118 -53.78 69.68 1.78
N LEU A 119 -54.53 68.63 1.39
CA LEU A 119 -55.41 67.91 2.33
C LEU A 119 -54.81 66.55 2.70
N ASP A 120 -55.03 66.19 3.95
CA ASP A 120 -54.73 64.82 4.43
C ASP A 120 -55.84 63.83 4.05
N ALA A 121 -55.64 62.52 4.37
CA ALA A 121 -56.58 61.46 4.09
C ALA A 121 -58.00 61.71 4.68
N ASN A 122 -58.13 62.58 5.67
CA ASN A 122 -59.36 62.88 6.32
C ASN A 122 -60.00 64.26 5.84
N ASN A 123 -59.54 64.76 4.68
CA ASN A 123 -59.92 66.04 4.10
C ASN A 123 -59.66 67.24 5.02
N LYS A 124 -58.69 67.16 5.93
CA LYS A 124 -58.24 68.30 6.76
C LYS A 124 -56.93 68.86 6.18
N PRO A 125 -56.62 70.12 6.43
CA PRO A 125 -55.37 70.73 6.04
C PRO A 125 -54.18 69.86 6.48
N TYR A 126 -53.31 69.50 5.53
CA TYR A 126 -52.18 68.67 5.80
C TYR A 126 -51.15 69.39 6.68
N ASN A 127 -50.71 68.69 7.73
CA ASN A 127 -49.66 69.18 8.60
C ASN A 127 -48.52 68.12 8.64
N PRO A 128 -47.35 68.42 8.04
CA PRO A 128 -46.26 67.52 7.99
C PRO A 128 -45.73 67.08 9.37
N SER A 129 -45.90 67.91 10.40
CA SER A 129 -45.48 67.57 11.77
C SER A 129 -46.43 66.57 12.46
N VAL A 130 -47.65 66.37 11.95
CA VAL A 130 -48.67 65.52 12.57
C VAL A 130 -48.95 64.30 11.69
N ASN A 131 -48.94 64.46 10.35
CA ASN A 131 -49.27 63.40 9.36
C ASN A 131 -48.34 63.45 8.13
N PRO A 132 -47.05 63.21 8.26
CA PRO A 132 -46.12 63.39 7.14
C PRO A 132 -46.38 62.46 5.96
N GLU A 133 -47.06 61.30 6.15
CA GLU A 133 -47.26 60.26 5.14
C GLU A 133 -48.69 60.19 4.55
N LYS A 134 -49.60 61.11 4.88
CA LYS A 134 -51.00 60.96 4.53
C LYS A 134 -51.55 62.08 3.66
N ILE A 135 -50.80 62.61 2.71
CA ILE A 135 -51.29 63.52 1.69
C ILE A 135 -52.23 62.82 0.73
N GLN A 136 -53.38 63.43 0.37
CA GLN A 136 -54.23 62.91 -0.69
C GLN A 136 -53.73 63.38 -2.07
N TRP A 137 -53.52 62.43 -2.95
CA TRP A 137 -53.21 62.68 -4.34
C TRP A 137 -54.47 62.67 -5.18
N ASN A 138 -54.50 63.43 -6.24
CA ASN A 138 -55.64 63.47 -7.16
C ASN A 138 -55.77 62.26 -8.03
N ASN A 139 -54.62 61.73 -8.46
CA ASN A 139 -54.53 60.52 -9.32
C ASN A 139 -53.53 59.53 -8.73
N TYR A 140 -53.84 58.24 -8.92
CA TYR A 140 -52.98 57.17 -8.58
C TYR A 140 -52.84 56.22 -9.78
N ALA A 141 -51.64 55.78 -10.12
CA ALA A 141 -51.41 54.64 -10.92
C ALA A 141 -51.59 53.40 -10.05
N TYR A 142 -52.43 52.53 -10.44
CA TYR A 142 -52.66 51.26 -9.78
C TYR A 142 -51.67 50.23 -10.28
N LEU A 143 -50.80 49.73 -9.41
CA LEU A 143 -49.88 48.66 -9.71
C LEU A 143 -50.36 47.41 -8.97
N PRO A 144 -50.95 46.44 -9.70
CA PRO A 144 -51.41 45.23 -9.06
C PRO A 144 -50.23 44.38 -8.60
N LYS A 145 -50.42 43.63 -7.56
CA LYS A 145 -49.40 42.77 -6.94
C LYS A 145 -48.76 41.83 -7.94
N ASP A 146 -49.56 41.24 -8.81
CA ASP A 146 -49.13 40.26 -9.85
C ASP A 146 -48.33 40.89 -10.99
N ALA A 147 -48.38 42.24 -11.15
CA ALA A 147 -47.53 42.91 -12.14
C ALA A 147 -46.02 42.77 -11.89
N LEU A 148 -45.62 42.50 -10.63
CA LEU A 148 -44.23 42.24 -10.21
C LEU A 148 -44.09 40.88 -9.57
N GLU A 149 -44.88 39.90 -10.00
CA GLU A 149 -44.73 38.50 -9.66
C GLU A 149 -43.95 37.80 -10.77
N PHE A 150 -42.90 37.09 -10.37
CA PHE A 150 -42.04 36.33 -11.26
C PHE A 150 -42.34 34.85 -11.08
N ASP A 151 -42.64 34.16 -12.20
CA ASP A 151 -42.84 32.72 -12.17
C ASP A 151 -41.50 32.01 -11.95
N THR A 152 -41.34 31.50 -10.75
CA THR A 152 -40.19 30.77 -10.29
C THR A 152 -40.55 29.36 -9.83
N HIS A 153 -41.71 28.80 -10.26
CA HIS A 153 -42.08 27.44 -9.93
C HIS A 153 -41.05 26.43 -10.41
N ASN A 154 -40.60 26.60 -11.64
CA ASN A 154 -39.62 25.69 -12.26
C ASN A 154 -38.31 26.44 -12.51
N VAL A 155 -37.29 26.16 -11.73
CA VAL A 155 -35.97 26.79 -11.87
C VAL A 155 -34.97 25.77 -12.36
N PHE A 156 -34.44 25.97 -13.54
CA PHE A 156 -33.29 25.28 -14.06
C PHE A 156 -32.07 26.18 -13.89
N ALA A 157 -31.01 25.67 -13.24
CA ALA A 157 -29.78 26.42 -13.08
C ALA A 157 -28.57 25.55 -13.49
N GLY A 158 -27.62 26.17 -14.16
CA GLY A 158 -26.37 25.51 -14.58
C GLY A 158 -25.17 26.44 -14.39
N ALA A 159 -24.02 25.85 -14.09
CA ALA A 159 -22.79 26.62 -13.96
C ALA A 159 -21.61 25.77 -14.47
N ILE A 160 -20.73 26.39 -15.24
CA ILE A 160 -19.37 25.87 -15.50
C ILE A 160 -18.43 26.80 -14.75
N THR A 161 -17.63 26.21 -13.86
CA THR A 161 -16.72 26.98 -13.00
C THR A 161 -15.30 26.49 -13.16
N MET A 162 -14.36 27.41 -13.23
CA MET A 162 -12.91 27.18 -13.18
C MET A 162 -12.40 27.73 -11.85
N THR A 163 -11.55 26.94 -11.16
CA THR A 163 -10.86 27.40 -9.96
C THR A 163 -9.38 27.14 -10.10
N GLN A 164 -8.55 28.18 -10.01
CA GLN A 164 -7.10 28.12 -10.05
C GLN A 164 -6.52 28.61 -8.74
N PRO A 165 -5.88 27.75 -7.95
CA PRO A 165 -5.13 28.19 -6.78
C PRO A 165 -3.96 29.09 -7.20
N LEU A 166 -3.89 30.29 -6.64
CA LEU A 166 -2.76 31.21 -6.84
C LEU A 166 -1.76 31.09 -5.69
N PHE A 167 -2.27 31.07 -4.47
CA PHE A 167 -1.47 30.97 -3.26
C PHE A 167 -2.25 30.25 -2.15
N LEU A 168 -1.71 29.17 -1.61
CA LEU A 168 -2.30 28.39 -0.52
C LEU A 168 -1.32 28.25 0.67
N GLY A 169 -0.56 29.29 0.99
CA GLY A 169 0.40 29.25 2.09
C GLY A 169 1.51 28.17 1.91
N GLY A 170 1.77 27.74 0.69
CA GLY A 170 2.73 26.65 0.38
C GLY A 170 2.17 25.23 0.45
N LYS A 171 0.86 25.07 0.75
CA LYS A 171 0.20 23.75 0.91
C LYS A 171 0.44 22.83 -0.28
N ILE A 172 0.23 23.28 -1.53
CA ILE A 172 0.37 22.46 -2.74
C ILE A 172 1.81 21.97 -2.89
N LYS A 173 2.80 22.82 -2.61
CA LYS A 173 4.22 22.45 -2.64
C LYS A 173 4.52 21.30 -1.67
N GLU A 174 4.05 21.41 -0.43
CA GLU A 174 4.30 20.39 0.58
C GLU A 174 3.48 19.11 0.35
N LEU A 175 2.26 19.19 -0.21
CA LEU A 175 1.52 18.01 -0.67
C LEU A 175 2.27 17.26 -1.79
N ASN A 176 2.88 17.98 -2.72
CA ASN A 176 3.72 17.36 -3.77
C ASN A 176 5.00 16.73 -3.19
N ARG A 177 5.60 17.33 -2.15
CA ARG A 177 6.72 16.72 -1.42
C ARG A 177 6.29 15.45 -0.70
N MET A 178 5.14 15.46 -0.03
CA MET A 178 4.58 14.28 0.61
C MET A 178 4.32 13.16 -0.39
N ALA A 179 3.73 13.48 -1.54
CA ALA A 179 3.49 12.52 -2.60
C ALA A 179 4.79 11.94 -3.18
N LYS A 180 5.85 12.75 -3.29
CA LYS A 180 7.19 12.28 -3.67
C LYS A 180 7.79 11.36 -2.62
N SER A 181 7.71 11.72 -1.34
CA SER A 181 8.20 10.87 -0.25
C SER A 181 7.40 9.57 -0.16
N SER A 182 6.08 9.59 -0.41
CA SER A 182 5.24 8.38 -0.46
C SER A 182 5.64 7.45 -1.61
N GLU A 183 6.00 7.98 -2.79
CA GLU A 183 6.56 7.20 -3.90
C GLU A 183 7.88 6.53 -3.47
N LEU A 184 8.81 7.28 -2.88
CA LEU A 184 10.11 6.75 -2.44
C LEU A 184 9.98 5.72 -1.30
N ILE A 185 8.98 5.86 -0.42
CA ILE A 185 8.64 4.84 0.58
C ILE A 185 8.15 3.56 -0.09
N ALA A 186 7.29 3.68 -1.11
CA ALA A 186 6.78 2.52 -1.84
C ALA A 186 7.88 1.81 -2.64
N ASP A 187 8.83 2.56 -3.21
CA ASP A 187 10.02 2.01 -3.87
C ASP A 187 10.93 1.28 -2.87
N ALA A 188 11.15 1.84 -1.67
CA ALA A 188 11.91 1.19 -0.60
C ALA A 188 11.20 -0.09 -0.10
N GLN A 189 9.88 -0.09 0.00
CA GLN A 189 9.10 -1.28 0.34
C GLN A 189 9.20 -2.36 -0.73
N LEU A 190 9.22 -2.00 -2.01
CA LEU A 190 9.44 -2.93 -3.12
C LEU A 190 10.84 -3.55 -3.06
N GLU A 191 11.88 -2.75 -2.74
CA GLU A 191 13.24 -3.26 -2.52
C GLU A 191 13.28 -4.24 -1.34
N GLY A 192 12.55 -3.94 -0.26
CA GLY A 192 12.40 -4.82 0.91
C GLY A 192 11.73 -6.14 0.57
N GLU A 193 10.61 -6.10 -0.14
CA GLU A 193 9.87 -7.29 -0.56
C GLU A 193 10.71 -8.16 -1.53
N THR A 194 11.50 -7.52 -2.40
CA THR A 194 12.44 -8.22 -3.28
C THR A 194 13.49 -8.98 -2.45
N THR A 195 14.08 -8.32 -1.45
CA THR A 195 15.06 -8.94 -0.55
C THR A 195 14.46 -10.10 0.23
N GLU A 196 13.25 -9.93 0.76
CA GLU A 196 12.56 -10.98 1.53
C GLU A 196 12.19 -12.17 0.64
N THR A 197 11.70 -11.92 -0.58
CA THR A 197 11.41 -12.97 -1.57
C THR A 197 12.67 -13.80 -1.90
N ILE A 198 13.83 -13.16 -2.05
CA ILE A 198 15.10 -13.85 -2.28
C ILE A 198 15.45 -14.72 -1.07
N VAL A 199 15.39 -14.20 0.15
CA VAL A 199 15.69 -14.96 1.38
C VAL A 199 14.78 -16.18 1.53
N GLN A 200 13.48 -16.01 1.30
CA GLN A 200 12.51 -17.10 1.39
C GLN A 200 12.75 -18.15 0.31
N THR A 201 13.12 -17.73 -0.91
CA THR A 201 13.47 -18.65 -2.01
C THR A 201 14.72 -19.45 -1.68
N ASP A 202 15.74 -18.79 -1.14
CA ASP A 202 16.97 -19.45 -0.69
C ASP A 202 16.70 -20.46 0.42
N ALA A 203 15.88 -20.08 1.39
CA ALA A 203 15.47 -20.96 2.48
C ALA A 203 14.70 -22.20 1.97
N ALA A 204 13.80 -22.01 1.02
CA ALA A 204 13.07 -23.13 0.39
C ALA A 204 14.02 -24.04 -0.43
N TYR A 205 14.93 -23.44 -1.20
CA TYR A 205 15.95 -24.16 -1.97
C TYR A 205 16.83 -25.02 -1.06
N TRP A 206 17.46 -24.44 -0.04
CA TRP A 206 18.34 -25.13 0.88
C TRP A 206 17.61 -26.17 1.75
N ARG A 207 16.32 -25.94 2.04
CA ARG A 207 15.48 -26.93 2.71
C ARG A 207 15.29 -28.19 1.87
N ILE A 208 15.07 -28.06 0.56
CA ILE A 208 14.98 -29.22 -0.36
C ILE A 208 16.32 -29.97 -0.38
N ILE A 209 17.45 -29.25 -0.49
CA ILE A 209 18.78 -29.85 -0.46
C ILE A 209 18.99 -30.62 0.85
N SER A 210 18.64 -30.06 1.99
CA SER A 210 18.69 -30.74 3.30
C SER A 210 17.88 -32.03 3.29
N LEU A 211 16.60 -31.95 2.90
CA LEU A 211 15.70 -33.12 2.91
C LEU A 211 16.11 -34.19 1.90
N THR A 212 16.61 -33.82 0.73
CA THR A 212 17.12 -34.78 -0.25
C THR A 212 18.32 -35.57 0.31
N ASN A 213 19.24 -34.89 1.00
CA ASN A 213 20.38 -35.55 1.63
C ASN A 213 19.95 -36.38 2.85
N LYS A 214 18.99 -35.92 3.63
CA LYS A 214 18.40 -36.69 4.74
C LYS A 214 17.63 -37.92 4.25
N GLU A 215 16.95 -37.83 3.11
CA GLU A 215 16.29 -38.98 2.50
C GLU A 215 17.31 -40.07 2.10
N LYS A 216 18.41 -39.68 1.42
CA LYS A 216 19.50 -40.57 1.08
C LYS A 216 20.08 -41.25 2.34
N LEU A 217 20.30 -40.47 3.39
CA LEU A 217 20.83 -40.95 4.68
C LEU A 217 19.83 -41.90 5.37
N ALA A 218 18.55 -41.57 5.42
CA ALA A 218 17.51 -42.42 6.02
C ALA A 218 17.32 -43.72 5.27
N LYS A 219 17.37 -43.72 3.93
CA LYS A 219 17.37 -44.94 3.12
C LYS A 219 18.57 -45.84 3.47
N SER A 220 19.77 -45.27 3.52
CA SER A 220 20.97 -46.02 3.92
C SER A 220 20.87 -46.62 5.33
N TYR A 221 20.22 -45.89 6.26
CA TYR A 221 20.02 -46.41 7.61
C TYR A 221 18.98 -47.53 7.67
N VAL A 222 17.89 -47.45 6.93
CA VAL A 222 16.89 -48.52 6.76
C VAL A 222 17.57 -49.78 6.16
N ASP A 223 18.38 -49.61 5.13
CA ASP A 223 19.13 -50.72 4.51
C ASP A 223 20.09 -51.42 5.49
N LEU A 224 20.78 -50.61 6.35
CA LEU A 224 21.63 -51.16 7.40
C LEU A 224 20.84 -51.97 8.44
N LEU A 225 19.66 -51.51 8.84
CA LEU A 225 18.79 -52.19 9.79
C LEU A 225 18.14 -53.44 9.18
N HIS A 226 17.75 -53.44 7.91
CA HIS A 226 17.30 -54.65 7.19
C HIS A 226 18.37 -55.72 7.13
N LYS A 227 19.65 -55.34 6.82
CA LYS A 227 20.76 -56.26 6.86
C LYS A 227 20.93 -56.86 8.26
N LEU A 228 20.91 -56.00 9.30
CA LEU A 228 21.02 -56.43 10.69
C LEU A 228 19.87 -57.36 11.11
N GLU A 229 18.65 -57.11 10.72
CA GLU A 229 17.49 -58.00 10.97
C GLU A 229 17.74 -59.39 10.40
N GLY A 230 18.16 -59.47 9.13
CA GLY A 230 18.47 -60.74 8.49
C GLY A 230 19.63 -61.50 9.19
N ASP A 231 20.64 -60.79 9.70
CA ASP A 231 21.78 -61.39 10.37
C ASP A 231 21.42 -61.86 11.80
N VAL A 232 20.56 -61.10 12.52
CA VAL A 232 20.04 -61.48 13.83
C VAL A 232 19.09 -62.66 13.72
N ASP A 233 18.21 -62.72 12.69
CA ASP A 233 17.31 -63.87 12.47
C ASP A 233 18.10 -65.18 12.21
N LYS A 234 19.19 -65.12 11.44
CA LYS A 234 20.14 -66.25 11.31
C LYS A 234 20.75 -66.61 12.67
N SER A 235 21.21 -65.65 13.44
CA SER A 235 21.83 -65.87 14.73
C SER A 235 20.87 -66.50 15.72
N ILE A 236 19.57 -66.14 15.69
CA ILE A 236 18.51 -66.81 16.47
C ILE A 236 18.30 -68.25 16.04
N SER A 237 18.35 -68.52 14.73
CA SER A 237 18.20 -69.91 14.22
C SER A 237 19.35 -70.82 14.64
N PHE A 238 20.54 -70.29 14.86
CA PHE A 238 21.69 -70.98 15.40
C PHE A 238 21.79 -70.99 16.93
N GLY A 239 20.82 -70.35 17.64
CA GLY A 239 20.79 -70.29 19.09
C GLY A 239 21.81 -69.32 19.72
N VAL A 240 22.41 -68.40 18.93
CA VAL A 240 23.45 -67.45 19.36
C VAL A 240 22.87 -66.10 19.80
N ALA A 241 21.65 -65.76 19.29
CA ALA A 241 20.92 -64.57 19.67
C ALA A 241 19.55 -64.93 20.25
N THR A 242 18.96 -64.01 21.01
CA THR A 242 17.64 -64.16 21.61
C THR A 242 16.50 -63.61 20.74
N LYS A 243 15.25 -64.13 20.93
CA LYS A 243 14.07 -63.53 20.28
C LYS A 243 13.89 -62.06 20.65
N SER A 244 14.33 -61.66 21.84
CA SER A 244 14.29 -60.28 22.29
C SER A 244 15.19 -59.37 21.42
N ASP A 245 16.37 -59.86 21.04
CA ASP A 245 17.28 -59.13 20.15
C ASP A 245 16.63 -58.88 18.79
N GLY A 246 16.02 -59.89 18.19
CA GLY A 246 15.28 -59.74 16.92
C GLY A 246 14.11 -58.75 17.01
N LEU A 247 13.31 -58.81 18.09
CA LEU A 247 12.23 -57.84 18.28
C LEU A 247 12.75 -56.43 18.45
N THR A 248 13.88 -56.21 19.13
CA THR A 248 14.51 -54.90 19.29
C THR A 248 14.94 -54.30 17.96
N VAL A 249 15.55 -55.13 17.08
CA VAL A 249 15.94 -54.68 15.73
C VAL A 249 14.72 -54.32 14.88
N ARG A 250 13.66 -55.13 14.94
CA ARG A 250 12.41 -54.87 14.20
C ARG A 250 11.71 -53.57 14.65
N VAL A 251 11.71 -53.27 15.97
CA VAL A 251 11.21 -52.00 16.48
C VAL A 251 12.02 -50.84 15.90
N LYS A 252 13.34 -50.93 15.92
CA LYS A 252 14.21 -49.92 15.36
C LYS A 252 14.07 -49.76 13.83
N LEU A 253 13.85 -50.84 13.10
CA LEU A 253 13.57 -50.81 11.68
C LEU A 253 12.26 -50.06 11.38
N ASN A 254 11.17 -50.38 12.09
CA ASN A 254 9.91 -49.67 11.92
C ASN A 254 10.02 -48.18 12.26
N GLU A 255 10.80 -47.80 13.30
CA GLU A 255 11.06 -46.38 13.61
C GLU A 255 11.82 -45.70 12.46
N ALA A 256 12.80 -46.36 11.85
CA ALA A 256 13.58 -45.84 10.74
C ALA A 256 12.74 -45.69 9.47
N GLU A 257 11.88 -46.67 9.15
CA GLU A 257 10.93 -46.61 8.02
C GLU A 257 9.92 -45.49 8.18
N MET A 258 9.34 -45.29 9.39
CA MET A 258 8.46 -44.16 9.67
C MET A 258 9.20 -42.82 9.51
N SER A 259 10.46 -42.73 9.96
CA SER A 259 11.27 -41.52 9.79
C SER A 259 11.58 -41.24 8.31
N LEU A 260 11.86 -42.27 7.53
CA LEU A 260 12.05 -42.17 6.08
C LEU A 260 10.80 -41.61 5.40
N LEU A 261 9.61 -42.15 5.74
CA LEU A 261 8.33 -41.67 5.19
C LEU A 261 8.12 -40.21 5.52
N GLN A 262 8.36 -39.76 6.76
CA GLN A 262 8.25 -38.37 7.17
C GLN A 262 9.18 -37.45 6.37
N VAL A 263 10.41 -37.88 6.08
CA VAL A 263 11.36 -37.12 5.26
C VAL A 263 10.89 -37.01 3.82
N GLN A 264 10.34 -38.08 3.24
CA GLN A 264 9.80 -38.11 1.88
C GLN A 264 8.58 -37.18 1.74
N ASP A 265 7.67 -37.21 2.69
CA ASP A 265 6.53 -36.31 2.73
C ASP A 265 6.99 -34.84 2.86
N GLY A 266 7.94 -34.60 3.77
CA GLY A 266 8.53 -33.28 3.96
C GLY A 266 9.24 -32.74 2.69
N LEU A 267 9.92 -33.61 1.96
CA LEU A 267 10.57 -33.29 0.68
C LEU A 267 9.55 -32.92 -0.40
N SER A 268 8.48 -33.72 -0.52
CA SER A 268 7.39 -33.47 -1.46
C SER A 268 6.71 -32.11 -1.20
N LEU A 269 6.36 -31.83 0.05
CA LEU A 269 5.77 -30.55 0.45
C LEU A 269 6.73 -29.36 0.22
N SER A 270 8.03 -29.55 0.48
CA SER A 270 9.02 -28.49 0.26
C SER A 270 9.22 -28.19 -1.21
N ARG A 271 9.16 -29.21 -2.09
CA ARG A 271 9.18 -29.02 -3.55
C ARG A 271 7.97 -28.24 -4.03
N MET A 272 6.76 -28.58 -3.53
CA MET A 272 5.52 -27.82 -3.85
C MET A 272 5.61 -26.37 -3.40
N ALA A 273 6.19 -26.10 -2.22
CA ALA A 273 6.39 -24.74 -1.71
C ALA A 273 7.36 -23.93 -2.60
N LEU A 274 8.46 -24.51 -3.04
CA LEU A 274 9.38 -23.85 -3.97
C LEU A 274 8.71 -23.60 -5.33
N CYS A 275 7.92 -24.56 -5.84
CA CYS A 275 7.14 -24.38 -7.06
C CYS A 275 6.21 -23.18 -6.97
N GLN A 276 5.45 -23.08 -5.87
CA GLN A 276 4.55 -21.96 -5.62
C GLN A 276 5.30 -20.61 -5.58
N GLN A 277 6.45 -20.58 -4.95
CA GLN A 277 7.27 -19.38 -4.82
C GLN A 277 7.88 -18.93 -6.16
N CYS A 278 8.32 -19.90 -6.97
CA CYS A 278 8.86 -19.67 -8.32
C CYS A 278 7.79 -19.48 -9.40
N GLY A 279 6.50 -19.68 -9.06
CA GLY A 279 5.39 -19.55 -10.01
C GLY A 279 5.33 -20.67 -11.07
N ILE A 280 5.88 -21.85 -10.76
CA ILE A 280 5.80 -23.05 -11.60
C ILE A 280 4.71 -24.00 -11.07
N PRO A 281 4.15 -24.91 -11.91
CA PRO A 281 3.12 -25.83 -11.46
C PRO A 281 3.57 -26.70 -10.28
N MET A 282 2.73 -26.88 -9.25
CA MET A 282 3.09 -27.51 -7.96
C MET A 282 3.60 -28.95 -8.06
N TYR A 283 3.26 -29.67 -9.14
CA TYR A 283 3.64 -31.08 -9.34
C TYR A 283 4.75 -31.24 -10.40
N THR A 284 5.48 -30.16 -10.72
CA THR A 284 6.60 -30.22 -11.65
C THR A 284 7.75 -31.00 -10.99
N GLU A 285 8.21 -32.02 -11.66
CA GLU A 285 9.44 -32.77 -11.27
C GLU A 285 10.67 -31.99 -11.74
N PHE A 286 11.57 -31.71 -10.81
CA PHE A 286 12.84 -31.02 -11.07
C PHE A 286 13.93 -31.53 -10.13
N MET A 287 15.16 -31.27 -10.51
CA MET A 287 16.35 -31.44 -9.67
C MET A 287 16.97 -30.08 -9.38
N LEU A 288 17.70 -30.02 -8.26
CA LEU A 288 18.47 -28.82 -7.91
C LEU A 288 19.95 -29.06 -8.15
N GLU A 289 20.66 -28.04 -8.62
CA GLU A 289 22.09 -28.15 -8.96
C GLU A 289 22.95 -28.60 -7.77
N ASP A 290 22.64 -28.15 -6.57
CA ASP A 290 23.41 -28.42 -5.35
C ASP A 290 22.89 -29.64 -4.55
N GLU A 291 22.10 -30.56 -5.13
CA GLU A 291 21.58 -31.76 -4.44
C GLU A 291 22.69 -32.64 -3.84
N ASN A 292 23.88 -32.55 -4.38
CA ASN A 292 25.06 -33.16 -3.77
C ASN A 292 25.85 -32.08 -3.02
N LEU A 293 25.80 -32.15 -1.68
CA LEU A 293 26.51 -31.20 -0.83
C LEU A 293 28.00 -31.21 -1.14
N LYS A 294 28.54 -30.03 -1.42
CA LYS A 294 29.99 -29.85 -1.64
C LYS A 294 30.74 -30.02 -0.30
N PRO A 295 32.02 -30.41 -0.35
CA PRO A 295 32.85 -30.47 0.86
C PRO A 295 32.84 -29.11 1.60
N PHE A 296 32.89 -29.18 2.92
CA PHE A 296 32.94 -27.98 3.75
C PHE A 296 34.11 -27.06 3.34
N SER A 297 33.80 -25.81 3.12
CA SER A 297 34.75 -24.72 2.92
C SER A 297 34.40 -23.58 3.89
N GLU A 298 35.40 -23.11 4.60
CA GLU A 298 35.23 -21.99 5.56
C GLU A 298 34.89 -20.71 4.81
N VAL A 299 33.82 -20.04 5.24
CA VAL A 299 33.40 -18.76 4.66
C VAL A 299 34.07 -17.63 5.43
N GLN A 300 34.86 -16.84 4.71
CA GLN A 300 35.44 -15.63 5.30
C GLN A 300 34.38 -14.53 5.42
N VAL A 301 34.40 -13.83 6.55
CA VAL A 301 33.53 -12.71 6.83
C VAL A 301 34.30 -11.44 6.53
N GLU A 302 33.83 -10.65 5.56
CA GLU A 302 34.41 -9.33 5.27
C GLU A 302 33.90 -8.33 6.30
N ASP A 303 34.81 -7.49 6.84
CA ASP A 303 34.45 -6.34 7.68
C ASP A 303 33.94 -5.21 6.78
N VAL A 304 32.66 -4.90 6.86
CA VAL A 304 32.02 -3.78 6.16
C VAL A 304 31.72 -2.69 7.18
N SER A 305 32.02 -1.42 6.84
CA SER A 305 31.74 -0.31 7.75
C SER A 305 30.23 -0.14 7.96
N ASN A 306 29.77 -0.03 9.20
CA ASN A 306 28.37 0.15 9.56
C ASN A 306 27.71 1.32 8.82
N GLU A 307 28.44 2.41 8.59
CA GLU A 307 27.92 3.61 7.92
C GLU A 307 27.57 3.35 6.45
N ALA A 308 28.41 2.57 5.73
CA ALA A 308 28.14 2.18 4.35
C ALA A 308 26.92 1.25 4.25
N VAL A 309 26.76 0.35 5.22
CA VAL A 309 25.61 -0.56 5.30
C VAL A 309 24.31 0.22 5.53
N LEU A 310 24.30 1.14 6.52
CA LEU A 310 23.11 1.93 6.84
C LEU A 310 22.59 2.73 5.63
N THR A 311 23.49 3.25 4.81
CA THR A 311 23.11 4.02 3.61
C THR A 311 22.41 3.17 2.53
N ASN A 312 22.73 1.87 2.47
CA ASN A 312 22.19 0.97 1.45
C ASN A 312 20.87 0.31 1.86
N ARG A 313 20.55 0.27 3.15
CA ARG A 313 19.37 -0.42 3.68
C ARG A 313 18.07 0.27 3.25
N TYR A 314 17.17 -0.48 2.65
CA TYR A 314 15.86 0.01 2.20
C TYR A 314 14.99 0.52 3.37
N GLU A 315 15.12 -0.07 4.57
CA GLU A 315 14.40 0.37 5.77
C GLU A 315 14.76 1.81 6.14
N ILE A 316 16.07 2.14 6.09
CA ILE A 316 16.56 3.49 6.39
C ILE A 316 16.07 4.47 5.34
N LYS A 317 16.21 4.13 4.03
CA LYS A 317 15.68 4.96 2.94
C LYS A 317 14.19 5.26 3.12
N GLY A 318 13.39 4.24 3.47
CA GLY A 318 11.95 4.41 3.72
C GLY A 318 11.64 5.29 4.93
N LEU A 319 12.34 5.10 6.05
CA LEU A 319 12.14 5.88 7.28
C LEU A 319 12.62 7.33 7.15
N GLU A 320 13.68 7.59 6.41
CA GLU A 320 14.09 8.97 6.08
C GLU A 320 13.01 9.71 5.29
N GLN A 321 12.37 9.03 4.35
CA GLN A 321 11.23 9.63 3.64
C GLN A 321 9.99 9.79 4.53
N ALA A 322 9.79 8.92 5.52
CA ALA A 322 8.73 9.10 6.52
C ALA A 322 8.97 10.34 7.39
N VAL A 323 10.22 10.64 7.77
CA VAL A 323 10.60 11.90 8.45
C VAL A 323 10.33 13.12 7.56
N ASN A 324 10.72 13.06 6.27
CA ASN A 324 10.46 14.12 5.29
C ASN A 324 8.94 14.35 5.12
N MET A 325 8.16 13.29 5.16
CA MET A 325 6.69 13.34 5.06
C MET A 325 6.07 14.00 6.29
N ALA A 326 6.57 13.70 7.50
CA ALA A 326 6.14 14.33 8.73
C ALA A 326 6.51 15.83 8.77
N GLU A 327 7.70 16.21 8.29
CA GLU A 327 8.11 17.60 8.14
C GLU A 327 7.22 18.37 7.15
N SER A 328 6.90 17.76 6.00
CA SER A 328 5.98 18.36 5.03
C SER A 328 4.56 18.49 5.60
N ASN A 329 4.09 17.51 6.38
CA ASN A 329 2.81 17.59 7.07
C ASN A 329 2.78 18.76 8.07
N LYS A 330 3.85 18.96 8.85
CA LYS A 330 3.98 20.14 9.73
C LYS A 330 3.82 21.44 8.94
N LYS A 331 4.45 21.56 7.77
CA LYS A 331 4.35 22.75 6.91
C LYS A 331 2.95 22.92 6.31
N ILE A 332 2.26 21.82 6.00
CA ILE A 332 0.84 21.84 5.58
C ILE A 332 -0.04 22.36 6.72
N MET A 333 0.21 21.95 7.96
CA MET A 333 -0.52 22.49 9.11
C MET A 333 -0.22 24.00 9.31
N GLN A 334 1.01 24.44 9.07
CA GLN A 334 1.36 25.87 9.07
C GLN A 334 0.61 26.65 8.00
N SER A 335 0.45 26.09 6.80
CA SER A 335 -0.21 26.76 5.67
C SER A 335 -1.69 27.05 5.92
N ARG A 336 -2.36 26.30 6.80
CA ARG A 336 -3.77 26.53 7.18
C ARG A 336 -4.01 27.88 7.85
N PHE A 337 -2.96 28.46 8.43
CA PHE A 337 -3.00 29.76 9.15
C PHE A 337 -2.38 30.90 8.34
N LEU A 338 -2.08 30.66 7.08
CA LEU A 338 -1.61 31.69 6.15
C LEU A 338 -2.75 32.12 5.23
N PRO A 339 -2.68 33.35 4.68
CA PRO A 339 -3.62 33.75 3.64
C PRO A 339 -3.65 32.77 2.50
N ASN A 340 -4.82 32.59 1.88
CA ASN A 340 -4.95 31.85 0.64
C ASN A 340 -5.68 32.69 -0.39
N ALA A 341 -5.30 32.53 -1.65
CA ALA A 341 -5.85 33.26 -2.79
C ALA A 341 -6.07 32.28 -3.95
N GLY A 342 -7.21 32.43 -4.60
CA GLY A 342 -7.59 31.68 -5.78
C GLY A 342 -8.23 32.55 -6.83
N LEU A 343 -7.98 32.28 -8.10
CA LEU A 343 -8.70 32.82 -9.23
C LEU A 343 -9.91 31.91 -9.52
N THR A 344 -11.08 32.53 -9.66
CA THR A 344 -12.30 31.84 -10.08
C THR A 344 -12.82 32.48 -11.36
N ALA A 345 -13.27 31.68 -12.28
CA ALA A 345 -13.99 32.13 -13.47
C ALA A 345 -15.14 31.17 -13.73
N GLY A 346 -16.24 31.69 -14.27
CA GLY A 346 -17.37 30.82 -14.55
C GLY A 346 -18.38 31.45 -15.48
N TYR A 347 -19.24 30.59 -16.01
CA TYR A 347 -20.45 30.93 -16.73
C TYR A 347 -21.63 30.31 -15.97
N LEU A 348 -22.53 31.17 -15.54
CA LEU A 348 -23.79 30.77 -14.89
C LEU A 348 -24.93 30.95 -15.85
N THR A 349 -25.86 30.01 -15.87
CA THR A 349 -27.10 30.10 -16.67
C THR A 349 -28.29 29.64 -15.85
N SER A 350 -29.44 30.25 -16.09
CA SER A 350 -30.69 29.84 -15.45
C SER A 350 -31.90 30.07 -16.36
N ASN A 351 -32.97 29.32 -16.09
CA ASN A 351 -34.33 29.56 -16.59
C ASN A 351 -35.27 29.38 -15.39
N PRO A 352 -36.03 30.40 -14.97
CA PRO A 352 -36.08 31.79 -15.50
C PRO A 352 -34.72 32.49 -15.47
N ASN A 353 -34.51 33.41 -16.41
CA ASN A 353 -33.29 34.20 -16.51
C ASN A 353 -33.19 35.21 -15.34
N MET A 354 -32.42 34.81 -14.32
CA MET A 354 -32.23 35.64 -13.12
C MET A 354 -31.48 36.96 -13.40
N PHE A 355 -30.82 37.07 -14.53
CA PHE A 355 -30.01 38.24 -14.91
C PHE A 355 -30.80 39.27 -15.73
N ASN A 356 -32.03 38.93 -16.17
CA ASN A 356 -32.89 39.78 -16.98
C ASN A 356 -34.36 39.66 -16.55
N GLY A 357 -34.68 40.09 -15.32
CA GLY A 357 -36.05 40.18 -14.84
C GLY A 357 -36.83 38.88 -14.76
N TYR A 358 -36.17 37.75 -14.53
CA TYR A 358 -36.77 36.41 -14.44
C TYR A 358 -37.65 36.02 -15.65
N GLN A 359 -37.28 36.49 -16.87
CA GLN A 359 -37.96 36.08 -18.07
C GLN A 359 -37.86 34.56 -18.25
N GLN A 360 -38.94 33.93 -18.79
CA GLN A 360 -39.03 32.48 -19.00
C GLN A 360 -38.19 32.01 -20.21
N GLU A 361 -36.88 32.28 -20.11
CA GLU A 361 -35.88 31.88 -21.12
C GLU A 361 -34.58 31.53 -20.44
N PHE A 362 -33.70 30.78 -21.09
CA PHE A 362 -32.36 30.58 -20.62
C PHE A 362 -31.51 31.84 -20.82
N GLY A 363 -31.05 32.41 -19.73
CA GLY A 363 -30.10 33.49 -19.75
C GLY A 363 -28.86 33.12 -18.95
N GLY A 364 -27.75 33.78 -19.24
CA GLY A 364 -26.52 33.51 -18.46
C GLY A 364 -25.52 34.65 -18.56
N GLN A 365 -24.55 34.61 -17.64
CA GLN A 365 -23.46 35.57 -17.63
C GLN A 365 -22.16 34.88 -17.20
N TRP A 366 -21.05 35.38 -17.71
CA TRP A 366 -19.73 35.01 -17.25
C TRP A 366 -19.26 35.91 -16.11
N GLN A 367 -18.45 35.36 -15.26
CA GLN A 367 -17.80 36.08 -14.18
C GLN A 367 -16.35 35.64 -13.98
N ILE A 368 -15.48 36.55 -13.57
CA ILE A 368 -14.11 36.27 -13.17
C ILE A 368 -13.83 37.07 -11.90
N GLY A 369 -13.14 36.44 -10.96
CA GLY A 369 -12.83 37.07 -9.68
C GLY A 369 -11.63 36.44 -9.01
N VAL A 370 -11.07 37.15 -8.05
CA VAL A 370 -10.05 36.66 -7.12
C VAL A 370 -10.67 36.56 -5.74
N VAL A 371 -10.61 35.36 -5.15
CA VAL A 371 -11.06 35.15 -3.78
C VAL A 371 -9.83 35.06 -2.88
N VAL A 372 -9.80 35.92 -1.85
CA VAL A 372 -8.74 35.90 -0.83
C VAL A 372 -9.39 35.59 0.52
N ASN A 373 -8.85 34.58 1.21
CA ASN A 373 -9.26 34.24 2.56
C ASN A 373 -8.07 34.39 3.52
N VAL A 374 -8.24 35.17 4.55
CA VAL A 374 -7.22 35.45 5.58
C VAL A 374 -7.76 34.98 6.93
N PRO A 375 -7.25 33.86 7.47
CA PRO A 375 -7.64 33.41 8.80
C PRO A 375 -7.08 34.36 9.87
N LEU A 376 -7.96 34.98 10.64
CA LEU A 376 -7.55 36.01 11.62
C LEU A 376 -7.32 35.44 13.01
N PHE A 377 -8.25 34.64 13.54
CA PHE A 377 -8.19 34.19 14.92
C PHE A 377 -8.84 32.80 15.11
N HIS A 378 -8.18 31.88 15.84
CA HIS A 378 -8.62 30.51 16.06
C HIS A 378 -8.32 30.01 17.47
N TRP A 379 -8.50 30.85 18.50
CA TRP A 379 -8.49 30.48 19.93
C TRP A 379 -7.31 29.54 20.34
N GLY A 380 -6.12 29.72 19.79
CA GLY A 380 -4.94 28.89 20.10
C GLY A 380 -4.81 27.59 19.29
N GLU A 381 -5.75 27.24 18.40
CA GLU A 381 -5.69 26.06 17.52
C GLU A 381 -4.35 25.95 16.80
N ARG A 382 -3.81 27.04 16.30
CA ARG A 382 -2.51 27.11 15.63
C ARG A 382 -1.39 26.52 16.48
N VAL A 383 -1.28 26.91 17.74
CA VAL A 383 -0.20 26.49 18.63
C VAL A 383 -0.29 25.00 18.89
N HIS A 384 -1.49 24.50 19.22
CA HIS A 384 -1.70 23.10 19.54
C HIS A 384 -1.52 22.19 18.31
N THR A 385 -2.04 22.59 17.16
CA THR A 385 -1.89 21.84 15.90
C THR A 385 -0.43 21.76 15.46
N LEU A 386 0.33 22.86 15.59
CA LEU A 386 1.75 22.87 15.23
C LEU A 386 2.58 22.03 16.21
N ARG A 387 2.30 22.07 17.51
CA ARG A 387 2.95 21.22 18.50
C ARG A 387 2.65 19.74 18.27
N ALA A 388 1.40 19.39 17.93
CA ALA A 388 1.02 18.03 17.58
C ALA A 388 1.78 17.52 16.33
N ALA A 389 1.90 18.36 15.30
CA ALA A 389 2.67 18.03 14.09
C ALA A 389 4.18 17.91 14.36
N GLU A 390 4.74 18.73 15.26
CA GLU A 390 6.13 18.62 15.72
C GLU A 390 6.37 17.29 16.44
N ASN A 391 5.49 16.94 17.38
CA ASN A 391 5.58 15.66 18.09
C ASN A 391 5.49 14.48 17.10
N GLN A 392 4.66 14.57 16.05
CA GLN A 392 4.58 13.54 15.03
C GLN A 392 5.89 13.40 14.22
N LYS A 393 6.56 14.53 13.94
CA LYS A 393 7.90 14.52 13.33
C LYS A 393 8.92 13.85 14.26
N ASN A 394 8.93 14.20 15.55
CA ASN A 394 9.84 13.61 16.53
C ASN A 394 9.62 12.09 16.65
N ILE A 395 8.36 11.63 16.62
CA ILE A 395 8.04 10.20 16.57
C ILE A 395 8.67 9.52 15.34
N ALA A 396 8.60 10.17 14.17
CA ALA A 396 9.22 9.63 12.95
C ALA A 396 10.76 9.59 13.05
N GLN A 397 11.37 10.61 13.68
CA GLN A 397 12.81 10.65 13.93
C GLN A 397 13.26 9.52 14.88
N TYR A 398 12.57 9.35 16.02
CA TYR A 398 12.88 8.27 16.96
C TYR A 398 12.73 6.88 16.33
N LYS A 399 11.74 6.69 15.42
CA LYS A 399 11.62 5.44 14.66
C LYS A 399 12.81 5.20 13.72
N LEU A 400 13.36 6.25 13.13
CA LEU A 400 14.56 6.16 12.29
C LEU A 400 15.81 5.83 13.14
N GLU A 401 15.96 6.46 14.30
CA GLU A 401 17.06 6.19 15.24
C GLU A 401 17.00 4.74 15.76
N ASP A 402 15.84 4.29 16.25
CA ASP A 402 15.60 2.92 16.70
C ASP A 402 15.88 1.88 15.59
N ALA A 403 15.52 2.20 14.34
CA ALA A 403 15.81 1.31 13.21
C ALA A 403 17.33 1.22 12.93
N LYS A 404 18.08 2.31 13.06
CA LYS A 404 19.53 2.30 12.92
C LYS A 404 20.19 1.42 13.99
N GLU A 405 19.79 1.57 15.25
CA GLU A 405 20.29 0.75 16.37
C GLU A 405 19.96 -0.75 16.15
N LYS A 406 18.74 -1.07 15.68
CA LYS A 406 18.34 -2.45 15.36
C LYS A 406 19.14 -3.05 14.21
N ILE A 407 19.46 -2.25 13.19
CA ILE A 407 20.29 -2.72 12.07
C ILE A 407 21.73 -2.98 12.53
N GLU A 408 22.31 -2.14 13.38
CA GLU A 408 23.63 -2.38 13.94
C GLU A 408 23.67 -3.66 14.78
N LEU A 409 22.60 -3.91 15.54
CA LEU A 409 22.46 -5.17 16.30
C LEU A 409 22.32 -6.36 15.34
N ASP A 410 21.51 -6.25 14.26
CA ASP A 410 21.32 -7.29 13.25
C ASP A 410 22.64 -7.67 12.56
N ILE A 411 23.45 -6.67 12.17
CA ILE A 411 24.78 -6.87 11.59
C ILE A 411 25.65 -7.65 12.57
N THR A 412 25.72 -7.21 13.83
CA THR A 412 26.53 -7.86 14.87
C THR A 412 26.08 -9.29 15.09
N GLN A 413 24.78 -9.55 15.19
CA GLN A 413 24.23 -10.91 15.33
C GLN A 413 24.52 -11.77 14.10
N ALA A 414 24.44 -11.24 12.89
CA ALA A 414 24.75 -11.97 11.67
C ALA A 414 26.24 -12.40 11.64
N HIS A 415 27.16 -11.56 12.09
CA HIS A 415 28.57 -11.89 12.24
C HIS A 415 28.81 -13.03 13.25
N PHE A 416 28.17 -12.94 14.43
CA PHE A 416 28.29 -14.00 15.45
C PHE A 416 27.74 -15.33 14.94
N ARG A 417 26.54 -15.33 14.32
CA ARG A 417 25.93 -16.54 13.76
C ARG A 417 26.80 -17.16 12.67
N MET A 418 27.40 -16.35 11.80
CA MET A 418 28.29 -16.83 10.75
C MET A 418 29.55 -17.49 11.31
N THR A 419 30.16 -16.86 12.33
CA THR A 419 31.33 -17.42 13.04
C THR A 419 30.99 -18.73 13.74
N GLU A 420 29.83 -18.81 14.40
CA GLU A 420 29.33 -20.02 15.06
C GLU A 420 29.06 -21.13 14.04
N ALA A 421 28.37 -20.81 12.93
CA ALA A 421 28.06 -21.76 11.86
C ALA A 421 29.34 -22.35 11.22
N ASN A 422 30.37 -21.55 10.98
CA ASN A 422 31.68 -22.04 10.52
C ASN A 422 32.30 -23.05 11.50
N LYS A 423 32.34 -22.71 12.81
CA LYS A 423 32.87 -23.60 13.85
C LYS A 423 32.07 -24.89 13.95
N LYS A 424 30.75 -24.81 13.96
CA LYS A 424 29.83 -25.95 14.02
C LYS A 424 29.99 -26.87 12.83
N ALA A 425 30.04 -26.31 11.61
CA ALA A 425 30.27 -27.11 10.39
C ALA A 425 31.60 -27.86 10.43
N LYS A 426 32.69 -27.21 10.87
CA LYS A 426 33.98 -27.83 11.04
C LYS A 426 33.96 -28.98 12.07
N MET A 427 33.27 -28.79 13.20
CA MET A 427 33.14 -29.81 14.24
C MET A 427 32.31 -31.01 13.76
N THR A 428 31.21 -30.77 13.03
CA THR A 428 30.33 -31.83 12.54
C THR A 428 30.99 -32.69 11.44
N VAL A 429 31.85 -32.10 10.59
CA VAL A 429 32.70 -32.88 9.65
C VAL A 429 33.60 -33.85 10.40
N SER A 430 34.25 -33.40 11.47
CA SER A 430 35.10 -34.28 12.31
C SER A 430 34.29 -35.37 13.00
N ASN A 431 33.10 -35.02 13.56
CA ASN A 431 32.22 -35.99 14.21
C ASN A 431 31.70 -37.06 13.22
N LYS A 432 31.30 -36.65 12.03
CA LYS A 432 30.88 -37.53 10.95
C LYS A 432 31.98 -38.56 10.65
N SER A 433 33.22 -38.12 10.41
CA SER A 433 34.33 -39.01 10.13
C SER A 433 34.59 -40.05 11.24
N LYS A 434 34.55 -39.62 12.52
CA LYS A 434 34.70 -40.50 13.69
C LYS A 434 33.53 -41.50 13.81
N ALA A 435 32.31 -41.05 13.55
CA ALA A 435 31.13 -41.91 13.61
C ALA A 435 31.13 -42.96 12.46
N GLU A 436 31.60 -42.59 11.28
CA GLU A 436 31.80 -43.53 10.15
C GLU A 436 32.84 -44.57 10.47
N GLU A 437 33.96 -44.17 11.07
CA GLU A 437 35.02 -45.10 11.52
C GLU A 437 34.52 -46.02 12.63
N ASN A 438 33.80 -45.47 13.65
CA ASN A 438 33.20 -46.28 14.72
C ASN A 438 32.21 -47.31 14.18
N LEU A 439 31.32 -46.92 13.25
CA LEU A 439 30.38 -47.84 12.62
C LEU A 439 31.12 -48.99 11.88
N LYS A 440 32.21 -48.66 11.16
CA LYS A 440 33.03 -49.65 10.47
C LYS A 440 33.60 -50.67 11.46
N TYR A 441 34.22 -50.23 12.56
CA TYR A 441 34.76 -51.17 13.57
C TYR A 441 33.67 -51.93 14.31
N ALA A 442 32.55 -51.32 14.61
CA ALA A 442 31.41 -51.98 15.22
C ALA A 442 30.82 -53.08 14.30
N THR A 443 30.76 -52.83 13.00
CA THR A 443 30.26 -53.81 12.02
C THR A 443 31.20 -55.01 11.98
N VAL A 444 32.51 -54.78 11.86
CA VAL A 444 33.52 -55.87 11.86
C VAL A 444 33.52 -56.64 13.18
N GLY A 445 33.42 -55.96 14.32
CA GLY A 445 33.33 -56.59 15.64
C GLY A 445 32.09 -57.46 15.80
N TYR A 446 30.96 -57.01 15.29
CA TYR A 446 29.70 -57.77 15.29
C TYR A 446 29.78 -59.01 14.38
N GLU A 447 30.24 -58.84 13.14
CA GLU A 447 30.45 -59.95 12.20
C GLU A 447 31.43 -61.00 12.74
N SER A 448 32.40 -60.59 13.57
CA SER A 448 33.35 -61.49 14.24
C SER A 448 32.83 -62.07 15.59
N GLY A 449 31.60 -61.73 16.00
CA GLY A 449 30.99 -62.21 17.25
C GLY A 449 31.59 -61.58 18.53
N VAL A 450 32.38 -60.49 18.41
CA VAL A 450 33.08 -59.84 19.56
C VAL A 450 32.19 -58.82 20.24
N ILE A 451 31.26 -58.18 19.55
CA ILE A 451 30.35 -57.18 20.14
C ILE A 451 28.90 -57.56 19.96
N ALA A 452 28.07 -57.13 20.90
CA ALA A 452 26.61 -57.42 20.89
C ALA A 452 25.83 -56.61 19.84
N THR A 453 24.65 -57.09 19.42
CA THR A 453 23.72 -56.44 18.52
C THR A 453 23.39 -55.02 18.98
N SER A 454 23.22 -54.79 20.29
CA SER A 454 22.92 -53.50 20.86
C SER A 454 24.02 -52.45 20.64
N ALA A 455 25.31 -52.86 20.73
CA ALA A 455 26.46 -52.00 20.50
C ALA A 455 26.58 -51.60 18.99
N LEU A 456 26.28 -52.53 18.07
CA LEU A 456 26.21 -52.23 16.64
C LEU A 456 25.06 -51.24 16.34
N MET A 457 23.87 -51.45 16.92
CA MET A 457 22.74 -50.50 16.77
C MET A 457 23.04 -49.11 17.33
N GLU A 458 23.78 -49.04 18.46
CA GLU A 458 24.24 -47.77 19.04
C GLU A 458 25.21 -47.04 18.07
N ALA A 459 26.17 -47.77 17.50
CA ALA A 459 27.10 -47.23 16.48
C ALA A 459 26.36 -46.74 15.23
N GLN A 460 25.38 -47.51 14.73
CA GLN A 460 24.52 -47.13 13.59
C GLN A 460 23.70 -45.85 13.90
N THR A 461 23.14 -45.76 15.11
CA THR A 461 22.39 -44.56 15.55
C THR A 461 23.30 -43.32 15.67
N ALA A 462 24.51 -43.49 16.23
CA ALA A 462 25.52 -42.45 16.32
C ALA A 462 25.98 -41.98 14.94
N TRP A 463 26.17 -42.91 13.98
CA TRP A 463 26.48 -42.58 12.59
C TRP A 463 25.34 -41.79 11.91
N LEU A 464 24.07 -42.21 12.06
CA LEU A 464 22.92 -41.52 11.53
C LEU A 464 22.86 -40.08 12.07
N LYS A 465 23.00 -39.92 13.39
CA LYS A 465 22.96 -38.63 14.08
C LYS A 465 24.08 -37.72 13.58
N ALA A 466 25.32 -38.18 13.55
CA ALA A 466 26.48 -37.40 13.13
C ALA A 466 26.37 -36.93 11.66
N ASN A 467 25.86 -37.80 10.76
CA ASN A 467 25.61 -37.43 9.37
C ASN A 467 24.49 -36.43 9.23
N SER A 468 23.37 -36.59 9.97
CA SER A 468 22.25 -35.62 9.98
C SER A 468 22.70 -34.26 10.49
N GLU A 469 23.45 -34.22 11.61
CA GLU A 469 23.99 -32.96 12.17
C GLU A 469 24.97 -32.27 11.20
N ASN A 470 25.76 -33.05 10.45
CA ASN A 470 26.66 -32.49 9.43
C ASN A 470 25.88 -31.90 8.24
N ILE A 471 24.81 -32.55 7.79
CA ILE A 471 23.91 -31.99 6.75
C ILE A 471 23.33 -30.67 7.26
N ASP A 472 22.73 -30.67 8.45
CA ASP A 472 22.12 -29.48 9.03
C ASP A 472 23.12 -28.32 9.21
N ALA A 473 24.33 -28.59 9.69
CA ALA A 473 25.37 -27.57 9.87
C ALA A 473 25.84 -26.95 8.54
N GLN A 474 25.93 -27.76 7.44
CA GLN A 474 26.28 -27.22 6.14
C GLN A 474 25.17 -26.33 5.55
N ILE A 475 23.92 -26.73 5.70
CA ILE A 475 22.77 -25.93 5.27
C ILE A 475 22.66 -24.64 6.08
N ASP A 476 22.83 -24.73 7.41
CA ASP A 476 22.83 -23.58 8.33
C ASP A 476 23.91 -22.57 7.92
N LEU A 477 25.10 -23.03 7.57
CA LEU A 477 26.19 -22.19 7.06
C LEU A 477 25.79 -21.43 5.78
N GLN A 478 25.12 -22.08 4.83
CA GLN A 478 24.64 -21.41 3.61
C GLN A 478 23.58 -20.36 3.95
N MET A 479 22.66 -20.67 4.85
CA MET A 479 21.63 -19.71 5.29
C MET A 479 22.22 -18.54 6.08
N CYS A 480 23.22 -18.79 6.95
CA CYS A 480 23.94 -17.70 7.63
C CYS A 480 24.64 -16.77 6.65
N LYS A 481 25.17 -17.27 5.52
CA LYS A 481 25.72 -16.46 4.43
C LYS A 481 24.65 -15.55 3.80
N VAL A 482 23.48 -16.08 3.53
CA VAL A 482 22.34 -15.30 3.00
C VAL A 482 21.91 -14.20 3.98
N TYR A 483 21.77 -14.55 5.26
CA TYR A 483 21.40 -13.57 6.29
C TYR A 483 22.47 -12.49 6.50
N LEU A 484 23.75 -12.84 6.39
CA LEU A 484 24.84 -11.87 6.45
C LEU A 484 24.79 -10.90 5.27
N GLN A 485 24.55 -11.40 4.06
CA GLN A 485 24.38 -10.55 2.87
C GLN A 485 23.14 -9.65 2.99
N LYS A 486 22.03 -10.16 3.55
CA LYS A 486 20.85 -9.34 3.87
C LYS A 486 21.19 -8.26 4.89
N ALA A 487 21.88 -8.60 5.97
CA ALA A 487 22.29 -7.64 7.02
C ALA A 487 23.14 -6.51 6.45
N PHE A 488 24.00 -6.80 5.49
CA PHE A 488 24.81 -5.79 4.78
C PHE A 488 24.06 -5.00 3.70
N GLY A 489 22.81 -5.35 3.41
CA GLY A 489 22.05 -4.74 2.30
C GLY A 489 22.62 -5.04 0.91
N ASN A 490 23.40 -6.12 0.78
CA ASN A 490 24.09 -6.51 -0.45
C ASN A 490 23.49 -7.75 -1.12
N LEU A 491 22.34 -8.24 -0.63
CA LEU A 491 21.67 -9.39 -1.22
C LEU A 491 21.07 -8.98 -2.57
N LYS A 492 21.73 -9.42 -3.65
CA LYS A 492 21.31 -9.17 -5.04
C LYS A 492 20.75 -10.45 -5.65
N GLN A 493 19.95 -10.24 -6.71
CA GLN A 493 19.38 -11.33 -7.53
C GLN A 493 20.43 -12.30 -8.05
#